data_d103afeb88d535d565436de3a651e33d
#
_entry.id   d103afeb88d535d565436de3a651e33d
#
_cell.length_a   1.000
_cell.length_b   1.000
_cell.length_c   1.000
_cell.angle_alpha   90.00
_cell.angle_beta   90.00
_cell.angle_gamma   90.00
#
_symmetry.space_group_name_H-M   'P 1'
#
loop_
_entity.id
_entity.type
_entity.pdbx_description
1 polymer ?
#
loop_
_entity_poly.entity_id
_entity_poly.type
_entity_poly.pdbx_seq_one_letter_code
_entity_poly.pdbx_strand_id
1 'polypeptide(L)'
;MKKNLFGWLAMAAMLVGTGCSTDEVVNDYSPENAIQFSTYVGRDAQTRGEILTTDGLKVDGFGVYAYYTNDGRYNSTTATPNFMNNTKVTHDGANWTYSPIKYWPNEQTDYVSFFAYAPHNAQNIAPIMPTPGDPIIEYTVDRNVANHVDLTVAESKLDQQKQNINGNVDFTFHHALSRVGFKVEAVLDEDNQANGESDENNNHNPVDNATTISVQEVELIGNFNVNAKLNLNTATWGNQTSQATSYKLESADFVDAVANNVNNSPQILNKDDEFMMLIPTGTIGVKIRVKYTVTTVDSSLSSNSVIVNDITSAEFPFTFAQEKAYNFVLHLGLTSVKLSASVNDWDETPGDIVVNVPINN
;
A
#
# COMPACT_ATOMS: atom_id res chain seq x y z
N MET A 1 -76.46 -26.26 45.60
CA MET A 1 -76.41 -27.72 45.80
C MET A 1 -74.94 -28.19 45.79
N LYS A 2 -74.55 -28.74 46.97
CA LYS A 2 -73.58 -29.80 47.22
C LYS A 2 -72.20 -29.69 46.60
N LYS A 3 -71.11 -29.37 47.39
CA LYS A 3 -70.21 -30.29 48.15
C LYS A 3 -69.32 -31.10 47.20
N ASN A 4 -68.02 -31.20 47.34
CA ASN A 4 -67.08 -31.62 48.38
C ASN A 4 -65.66 -31.25 47.99
N LEU A 5 -64.82 -30.67 48.69
CA LEU A 5 -63.79 -30.95 49.69
C LEU A 5 -63.20 -32.38 49.62
N PHE A 6 -61.96 -32.50 49.23
CA PHE A 6 -60.99 -33.47 49.76
C PHE A 6 -59.57 -33.00 49.49
N GLY A 7 -58.84 -32.72 50.58
CA GLY A 7 -57.44 -32.52 50.61
C GLY A 7 -56.68 -33.84 50.62
N TRP A 8 -55.44 -33.83 50.16
CA TRP A 8 -54.41 -34.80 50.50
C TRP A 8 -53.04 -34.12 50.63
N LEU A 9 -52.53 -34.31 51.84
CA LEU A 9 -51.18 -34.06 52.28
C LEU A 9 -50.25 -35.12 51.64
N ALA A 10 -49.12 -34.71 51.09
CA ALA A 10 -47.99 -35.63 50.84
C ALA A 10 -46.67 -34.87 50.87
N MET A 11 -46.03 -34.94 51.93
CA MET A 11 -44.68 -35.37 52.27
C MET A 11 -43.53 -34.83 51.36
N ALA A 12 -42.73 -33.95 51.94
CA ALA A 12 -41.40 -33.57 51.50
C ALA A 12 -40.45 -34.78 51.53
N ALA A 13 -39.82 -35.06 50.40
CA ALA A 13 -38.58 -35.82 50.34
C ALA A 13 -37.46 -34.89 49.92
N MET A 14 -36.61 -34.52 50.86
CA MET A 14 -35.30 -33.89 50.55
C MET A 14 -34.41 -34.96 49.91
N LEU A 15 -34.17 -34.84 48.64
CA LEU A 15 -33.07 -35.48 47.97
C LEU A 15 -31.93 -34.42 47.94
N VAL A 16 -30.94 -34.61 48.81
CA VAL A 16 -29.64 -33.95 48.72
C VAL A 16 -28.93 -34.62 47.55
N GLY A 17 -29.11 -34.07 46.35
CA GLY A 17 -28.30 -34.37 45.21
C GLY A 17 -26.99 -33.59 45.32
N THR A 18 -25.89 -34.26 45.65
CA THR A 18 -24.54 -33.74 45.39
C THR A 18 -24.37 -33.67 43.87
N GLY A 19 -24.76 -32.52 43.29
CA GLY A 19 -24.42 -32.19 41.92
C GLY A 19 -22.95 -31.81 41.90
N CYS A 20 -22.11 -32.65 41.32
CA CYS A 20 -20.86 -32.18 40.75
C CYS A 20 -21.22 -31.08 39.73
N SER A 21 -20.87 -29.85 40.04
CA SER A 21 -20.80 -28.81 39.00
C SER A 21 -19.63 -29.18 38.10
N THR A 22 -19.90 -29.88 37.00
CA THR A 22 -19.07 -29.69 35.84
C THR A 22 -19.32 -28.25 35.46
N ASP A 23 -18.37 -27.39 35.66
CA ASP A 23 -18.32 -26.07 35.02
C ASP A 23 -18.33 -26.34 33.51
N GLU A 24 -19.51 -26.46 32.91
CA GLU A 24 -19.66 -26.27 31.50
C GLU A 24 -19.26 -24.83 31.22
N VAL A 25 -18.12 -24.64 30.59
CA VAL A 25 -17.72 -23.34 30.02
C VAL A 25 -18.83 -22.97 29.04
N VAL A 26 -19.79 -22.18 29.50
CA VAL A 26 -20.88 -21.69 28.66
C VAL A 26 -20.24 -20.62 27.76
N ASN A 27 -19.89 -21.01 26.56
CA ASN A 27 -19.49 -20.04 25.55
C ASN A 27 -20.64 -19.06 25.31
N ASP A 28 -20.42 -17.78 25.64
CA ASP A 28 -21.38 -16.73 25.40
C ASP A 28 -21.38 -16.32 23.94
N TYR A 29 -22.33 -16.84 23.18
CA TYR A 29 -22.56 -16.51 21.76
C TYR A 29 -23.49 -15.29 21.58
N SER A 30 -23.63 -14.43 22.58
CA SER A 30 -24.42 -13.21 22.44
C SER A 30 -23.75 -12.23 21.47
N PRO A 31 -24.53 -11.43 20.74
CA PRO A 31 -23.97 -10.45 19.78
C PRO A 31 -22.96 -9.48 20.42
N GLU A 32 -23.13 -9.13 21.69
CA GLU A 32 -22.22 -8.26 22.43
C GLU A 32 -20.87 -8.92 22.74
N ASN A 33 -20.77 -10.24 22.64
CA ASN A 33 -19.53 -10.98 22.82
C ASN A 33 -18.82 -11.29 21.49
N ALA A 34 -19.41 -10.94 20.36
CA ALA A 34 -18.76 -11.08 19.05
C ALA A 34 -17.54 -10.16 18.94
N ILE A 35 -16.49 -10.67 18.31
CA ILE A 35 -15.30 -9.87 17.98
C ILE A 35 -15.69 -8.88 16.88
N GLN A 36 -15.40 -7.60 17.13
CA GLN A 36 -15.63 -6.51 16.17
C GLN A 36 -14.29 -5.94 15.69
N PHE A 37 -14.32 -5.33 14.54
CA PHE A 37 -13.15 -4.67 13.94
C PHE A 37 -13.45 -3.22 13.64
N SER A 38 -12.43 -2.36 13.81
CA SER A 38 -12.37 -1.04 13.24
C SER A 38 -11.00 -0.85 12.56
N THR A 39 -10.92 0.07 11.62
CA THR A 39 -9.72 0.22 10.81
C THR A 39 -9.40 1.68 10.55
N TYR A 40 -8.12 1.96 10.46
CA TYR A 40 -7.56 3.21 10.01
C TYR A 40 -6.33 2.90 9.12
N VAL A 41 -6.24 3.55 7.98
CA VAL A 41 -5.05 3.53 7.13
C VAL A 41 -4.42 4.90 7.21
N GLY A 42 -3.20 5.02 7.73
CA GLY A 42 -2.35 6.19 7.80
C GLY A 42 -3.05 7.57 7.81
N ARG A 43 -2.35 8.67 7.88
CA ARG A 43 -2.99 10.00 7.78
C ARG A 43 -3.59 10.19 6.39
N ASP A 44 -4.89 10.61 6.34
CA ASP A 44 -5.59 11.04 5.13
C ASP A 44 -4.87 12.22 4.45
N ALA A 45 -3.78 11.94 3.75
CA ALA A 45 -3.27 12.85 2.75
C ALA A 45 -4.09 12.58 1.48
N GLN A 46 -4.85 13.56 1.05
CA GLN A 46 -5.53 13.55 -0.26
C GLN A 46 -4.47 13.51 -1.37
N THR A 47 -3.93 12.35 -1.64
CA THR A 47 -3.13 12.10 -2.84
C THR A 47 -3.94 11.22 -3.77
N ARG A 48 -4.23 11.76 -4.94
CA ARG A 48 -4.93 11.07 -6.03
C ARG A 48 -4.04 9.95 -6.56
N GLY A 49 -4.55 8.74 -6.52
CA GLY A 49 -3.93 7.49 -6.96
C GLY A 49 -4.53 6.34 -6.15
N GLU A 50 -4.71 5.15 -6.68
CA GLU A 50 -5.19 3.98 -5.91
C GLU A 50 -4.16 3.52 -4.86
N ILE A 51 -3.85 4.43 -3.98
CA ILE A 51 -3.26 4.13 -2.69
C ILE A 51 -4.40 3.60 -1.85
N LEU A 52 -4.20 2.48 -1.20
CA LEU A 52 -5.20 1.93 -0.30
C LEU A 52 -5.44 2.93 0.85
N THR A 53 -6.53 3.67 0.73
CA THR A 53 -7.02 4.61 1.75
C THR A 53 -7.98 3.90 2.68
N THR A 54 -8.38 4.56 3.77
CA THR A 54 -9.46 4.06 4.65
C THR A 54 -10.75 3.78 3.87
N ASP A 55 -11.07 4.58 2.85
CA ASP A 55 -12.25 4.34 2.01
C ASP A 55 -12.01 3.23 0.98
N GLY A 56 -10.82 3.12 0.40
CA GLY A 56 -10.43 2.00 -0.46
C GLY A 56 -10.45 0.67 0.30
N LEU A 57 -9.99 0.67 1.56
CA LEU A 57 -10.06 -0.50 2.41
C LEU A 57 -11.50 -1.01 2.62
N LYS A 58 -12.50 -0.11 2.69
CA LYS A 58 -13.92 -0.50 2.77
C LYS A 58 -14.42 -1.18 1.49
N VAL A 59 -13.83 -0.88 0.35
CA VAL A 59 -14.18 -1.51 -0.93
C VAL A 59 -13.56 -2.90 -1.03
N ASP A 60 -12.27 -3.03 -0.74
CA ASP A 60 -11.50 -4.25 -0.99
C ASP A 60 -11.60 -5.27 0.15
N GLY A 61 -11.76 -4.76 1.38
CA GLY A 61 -11.69 -5.57 2.58
C GLY A 61 -10.27 -5.99 2.93
N PHE A 62 -10.14 -6.72 4.02
CA PHE A 62 -8.84 -7.17 4.53
C PHE A 62 -8.89 -8.61 5.01
N GLY A 63 -7.73 -9.26 5.08
CA GLY A 63 -7.55 -10.60 5.61
C GLY A 63 -7.07 -10.58 7.04
N VAL A 64 -7.68 -11.42 7.90
CA VAL A 64 -7.33 -11.54 9.32
C VAL A 64 -6.84 -12.93 9.64
N TYR A 65 -5.71 -12.99 10.36
CA TYR A 65 -5.26 -14.17 11.09
C TYR A 65 -5.46 -13.91 12.59
N ALA A 66 -6.02 -14.87 13.31
CA ALA A 66 -6.17 -14.80 14.75
C ALA A 66 -5.70 -16.08 15.44
N TYR A 67 -4.99 -15.91 16.53
CA TYR A 67 -4.34 -16.96 17.29
C TYR A 67 -4.88 -16.94 18.73
N TYR A 68 -5.67 -17.94 19.07
CA TYR A 68 -6.13 -18.15 20.42
C TYR A 68 -5.08 -18.92 21.22
N THR A 69 -4.76 -18.41 22.39
CA THR A 69 -3.85 -19.05 23.36
C THR A 69 -4.56 -19.23 24.70
N ASN A 70 -4.54 -20.47 25.17
CA ASN A 70 -5.07 -20.85 26.48
C ASN A 70 -3.91 -20.78 27.49
N ASP A 71 -4.14 -20.08 28.61
CA ASP A 71 -3.17 -19.94 29.73
C ASP A 71 -1.76 -19.45 29.32
N GLY A 72 -1.64 -18.77 28.19
CA GLY A 72 -0.34 -18.33 27.70
C GLY A 72 -0.38 -17.14 26.77
N ARG A 73 0.79 -16.54 26.57
CA ARG A 73 0.99 -15.45 25.65
C ARG A 73 1.31 -15.97 24.25
N TYR A 74 1.09 -15.13 23.25
CA TYR A 74 1.45 -15.42 21.88
C TYR A 74 2.95 -15.76 21.75
N ASN A 75 3.24 -16.81 20.99
CA ASN A 75 4.59 -17.24 20.69
C ASN A 75 4.79 -17.32 19.18
N SER A 76 5.67 -16.47 18.66
CA SER A 76 5.95 -16.31 17.23
C SER A 76 6.57 -17.54 16.55
N THR A 77 6.99 -18.56 17.30
CA THR A 77 7.62 -19.76 16.75
C THR A 77 6.72 -21.00 16.80
N THR A 78 5.73 -21.02 17.70
CA THR A 78 4.92 -22.22 17.94
C THR A 78 3.42 -22.00 17.77
N ALA A 79 2.95 -20.75 17.77
CA ALA A 79 1.55 -20.41 17.61
C ALA A 79 1.04 -20.80 16.21
N THR A 80 -0.24 -21.13 16.11
CA THR A 80 -0.91 -21.43 14.85
C THR A 80 -2.21 -20.62 14.76
N PRO A 81 -2.69 -20.23 13.54
CA PRO A 81 -3.93 -19.46 13.39
C PRO A 81 -5.14 -20.37 13.59
N ASN A 82 -5.31 -20.84 14.81
CA ASN A 82 -6.36 -21.78 15.23
C ASN A 82 -7.72 -21.13 15.42
N PHE A 83 -7.79 -19.79 15.38
CA PHE A 83 -9.02 -19.05 15.65
C PHE A 83 -9.58 -18.39 14.39
N MET A 84 -8.78 -17.64 13.66
CA MET A 84 -9.08 -17.14 12.31
C MET A 84 -7.88 -17.42 11.41
N ASN A 85 -8.11 -17.90 10.21
CA ASN A 85 -7.07 -18.22 9.25
C ASN A 85 -7.40 -17.57 7.91
N ASN A 86 -6.75 -16.44 7.63
CA ASN A 86 -7.01 -15.61 6.45
C ASN A 86 -8.50 -15.31 6.24
N THR A 87 -9.20 -15.00 7.32
CA THR A 87 -10.63 -14.71 7.26
C THR A 87 -10.84 -13.36 6.58
N LYS A 88 -11.66 -13.33 5.52
CA LYS A 88 -12.03 -12.09 4.83
C LYS A 88 -12.97 -11.26 5.71
N VAL A 89 -12.62 -9.99 5.91
CA VAL A 89 -13.45 -8.99 6.56
C VAL A 89 -13.83 -7.96 5.50
N THR A 90 -15.12 -7.65 5.39
CA THR A 90 -15.69 -6.71 4.41
C THR A 90 -16.53 -5.66 5.10
N HIS A 91 -16.69 -4.50 4.49
CA HIS A 91 -17.54 -3.42 4.99
C HIS A 91 -18.91 -3.46 4.33
N ASP A 92 -20.00 -3.47 5.11
CA ASP A 92 -21.37 -3.54 4.59
C ASP A 92 -22.03 -2.17 4.34
N GLY A 93 -21.24 -1.11 4.45
CA GLY A 93 -21.69 0.28 4.40
C GLY A 93 -21.80 0.94 5.78
N ALA A 94 -21.91 0.15 6.85
CA ALA A 94 -22.00 0.63 8.23
C ALA A 94 -20.94 0.01 9.14
N ASN A 95 -20.70 -1.30 9.00
CA ASN A 95 -19.83 -2.06 9.90
C ASN A 95 -18.91 -3.01 9.13
N TRP A 96 -17.81 -3.39 9.77
CA TRP A 96 -16.97 -4.48 9.32
C TRP A 96 -17.62 -5.83 9.67
N THR A 97 -17.76 -6.70 8.67
CA THR A 97 -18.45 -7.99 8.79
C THR A 97 -17.60 -9.13 8.26
N TYR A 98 -17.77 -10.32 8.82
CA TYR A 98 -17.07 -11.53 8.39
C TYR A 98 -17.87 -12.79 8.78
N SER A 99 -17.54 -13.92 8.19
CA SER A 99 -18.19 -15.19 8.48
C SER A 99 -17.18 -16.34 8.48
N PRO A 100 -17.30 -17.32 9.42
CA PRO A 100 -18.23 -17.35 10.54
C PRO A 100 -17.85 -16.36 11.65
N ILE A 101 -18.85 -15.84 12.36
CA ILE A 101 -18.61 -14.94 13.50
C ILE A 101 -17.83 -15.67 14.58
N LYS A 102 -16.86 -14.99 15.16
CA LYS A 102 -16.06 -15.44 16.31
C LYS A 102 -16.40 -14.61 17.53
N TYR A 103 -16.35 -15.25 18.69
CA TYR A 103 -16.68 -14.67 19.96
C TYR A 103 -15.46 -14.63 20.87
N TRP A 104 -15.38 -13.64 21.73
CA TRP A 104 -14.31 -13.55 22.70
C TRP A 104 -14.33 -14.75 23.65
N PRO A 105 -13.15 -15.31 23.99
CA PRO A 105 -13.04 -16.31 25.05
C PRO A 105 -13.53 -15.77 26.39
N ASN A 106 -14.10 -16.63 27.22
CA ASN A 106 -14.67 -16.23 28.51
C ASN A 106 -13.68 -16.30 29.68
N GLU A 107 -12.60 -17.07 29.53
CA GLU A 107 -11.61 -17.24 30.58
C GLU A 107 -10.69 -16.03 30.68
N GLN A 108 -10.37 -15.61 31.88
CA GLN A 108 -9.48 -14.46 32.11
C GLN A 108 -8.02 -14.72 31.75
N THR A 109 -7.65 -15.98 31.60
CA THR A 109 -6.31 -16.42 31.20
C THR A 109 -6.15 -16.59 29.71
N ASP A 110 -7.24 -16.45 28.96
CA ASP A 110 -7.26 -16.63 27.52
C ASP A 110 -6.95 -15.33 26.77
N TYR A 111 -6.17 -15.47 25.71
CA TYR A 111 -5.78 -14.35 24.87
C TYR A 111 -6.03 -14.66 23.39
N VAL A 112 -6.28 -13.63 22.62
CA VAL A 112 -6.33 -13.71 21.15
C VAL A 112 -5.38 -12.66 20.56
N SER A 113 -4.48 -13.12 19.69
CA SER A 113 -3.58 -12.23 18.95
C SER A 113 -4.03 -12.12 17.51
N PHE A 114 -4.05 -10.90 16.96
CA PHE A 114 -4.58 -10.60 15.63
C PHE A 114 -3.53 -9.97 14.75
N PHE A 115 -3.58 -10.37 13.47
CA PHE A 115 -2.74 -9.87 12.39
C PHE A 115 -3.62 -9.66 11.17
N ALA A 116 -3.38 -8.58 10.42
CA ALA A 116 -4.17 -8.30 9.23
C ALA A 116 -3.33 -7.70 8.11
N TYR A 117 -3.83 -7.87 6.87
CA TYR A 117 -3.27 -7.28 5.68
C TYR A 117 -4.39 -6.90 4.70
N ALA A 118 -4.14 -5.96 3.83
CA ALA A 118 -5.08 -5.57 2.79
C ALA A 118 -4.36 -5.18 1.49
N PRO A 119 -5.05 -5.37 0.34
CA PRO A 119 -6.39 -5.94 0.16
C PRO A 119 -6.40 -7.48 0.30
N HIS A 120 -7.56 -8.04 0.68
CA HIS A 120 -7.67 -9.48 0.89
C HIS A 120 -7.56 -10.27 -0.41
N ASN A 121 -6.57 -11.17 -0.50
CA ASN A 121 -6.36 -12.08 -1.64
C ASN A 121 -6.41 -11.39 -3.01
N ALA A 122 -5.85 -10.17 -3.10
CA ALA A 122 -5.63 -9.56 -4.41
C ALA A 122 -4.73 -10.46 -5.28
N GLN A 123 -4.78 -10.25 -6.59
CA GLN A 123 -4.08 -11.09 -7.56
C GLN A 123 -2.59 -11.30 -7.24
N ASN A 124 -1.95 -10.30 -6.64
CA ASN A 124 -0.52 -10.30 -6.35
C ASN A 124 -0.18 -10.85 -4.96
N ILE A 125 -1.17 -11.24 -4.17
CA ILE A 125 -1.03 -11.65 -2.77
C ILE A 125 -1.48 -13.09 -2.62
N ALA A 126 -0.56 -13.95 -2.17
CA ALA A 126 -0.85 -15.33 -1.84
C ALA A 126 -0.62 -15.58 -0.34
N PRO A 127 -1.67 -15.98 0.42
CA PRO A 127 -1.48 -16.43 1.79
C PRO A 127 -0.68 -17.72 1.80
N ILE A 128 0.32 -17.79 2.66
CA ILE A 128 1.10 -19.02 2.85
C ILE A 128 0.39 -19.88 3.89
N MET A 129 0.20 -21.16 3.58
CA MET A 129 -0.38 -22.11 4.53
C MET A 129 0.43 -22.09 5.82
N PRO A 130 -0.23 -21.92 6.97
CA PRO A 130 0.46 -21.71 8.22
C PRO A 130 1.22 -22.96 8.65
N THR A 131 2.51 -22.82 8.74
CA THR A 131 3.33 -23.60 9.67
C THR A 131 3.27 -22.91 11.03
N PRO A 132 3.60 -23.60 12.14
CA PRO A 132 3.73 -22.90 13.41
C PRO A 132 4.64 -21.67 13.29
N GLY A 133 4.19 -20.54 13.83
CA GLY A 133 4.90 -19.28 13.76
C GLY A 133 4.02 -18.10 13.33
N ASP A 134 4.65 -16.98 13.04
CA ASP A 134 3.99 -15.78 12.56
C ASP A 134 3.25 -16.01 11.25
N PRO A 135 2.12 -15.33 11.00
CA PRO A 135 1.44 -15.42 9.72
C PRO A 135 2.26 -14.72 8.64
N ILE A 136 2.37 -15.36 7.49
CA ILE A 136 3.17 -14.90 6.36
C ILE A 136 2.29 -14.86 5.11
N ILE A 137 2.44 -13.81 4.32
CA ILE A 137 1.92 -13.74 2.96
C ILE A 137 3.07 -13.63 1.97
N GLU A 138 2.85 -14.09 0.75
CA GLU A 138 3.74 -13.91 -0.37
C GLU A 138 3.18 -12.84 -1.30
N TYR A 139 4.01 -11.88 -1.67
CA TYR A 139 3.65 -10.83 -2.61
C TYR A 139 4.51 -10.92 -3.86
N THR A 140 3.87 -10.76 -5.02
CA THR A 140 4.53 -10.78 -6.31
C THR A 140 4.26 -9.48 -7.04
N VAL A 141 5.31 -8.75 -7.41
CA VAL A 141 5.20 -7.55 -8.27
C VAL A 141 4.95 -8.00 -9.70
N ASP A 142 3.87 -7.56 -10.31
CA ASP A 142 3.58 -7.84 -11.72
C ASP A 142 4.59 -7.12 -12.63
N ARG A 143 4.81 -7.65 -13.82
CA ARG A 143 5.67 -6.99 -14.83
C ARG A 143 5.01 -5.76 -15.43
N ASN A 144 3.68 -5.79 -15.52
CA ASN A 144 2.89 -4.65 -16.00
C ASN A 144 2.53 -3.77 -14.80
N VAL A 145 2.95 -2.51 -14.84
CA VAL A 145 2.71 -1.54 -13.77
C VAL A 145 1.22 -1.33 -13.51
N ALA A 146 0.37 -1.38 -14.54
CA ALA A 146 -1.08 -1.27 -14.40
C ALA A 146 -1.71 -2.38 -13.51
N ASN A 147 -0.99 -3.49 -13.27
CA ASN A 147 -1.43 -4.57 -12.39
C ASN A 147 -0.78 -4.51 -10.99
N HIS A 148 -0.03 -3.46 -10.70
CA HIS A 148 0.55 -3.31 -9.37
C HIS A 148 -0.54 -3.06 -8.35
N VAL A 149 -0.44 -3.72 -7.21
CA VAL A 149 -1.40 -3.61 -6.10
C VAL A 149 -0.66 -3.07 -4.90
N ASP A 150 -1.22 -2.03 -4.29
CA ASP A 150 -0.72 -1.54 -3.02
C ASP A 150 -1.03 -2.54 -1.91
N LEU A 151 -0.03 -2.88 -1.13
CA LEU A 151 -0.13 -3.81 -0.01
C LEU A 151 0.06 -3.07 1.31
N THR A 152 -0.91 -3.21 2.20
CA THR A 152 -0.81 -2.70 3.56
C THR A 152 -0.81 -3.83 4.59
N VAL A 153 -0.17 -3.60 5.72
CA VAL A 153 -0.10 -4.51 6.87
C VAL A 153 -0.52 -3.77 8.13
N ALA A 154 -1.34 -4.41 8.94
CA ALA A 154 -1.78 -3.82 10.20
C ALA A 154 -0.73 -3.98 11.30
N GLU A 155 -0.67 -3.03 12.21
CA GLU A 155 0.00 -3.24 13.49
C GLU A 155 -0.56 -4.48 14.18
N SER A 156 0.30 -5.40 14.58
CA SER A 156 -0.14 -6.61 15.29
C SER A 156 -0.78 -6.27 16.63
N LYS A 157 -1.89 -6.92 16.95
CA LYS A 157 -2.60 -6.78 18.23
C LYS A 157 -2.41 -8.05 19.04
N LEU A 158 -1.29 -8.12 19.77
CA LEU A 158 -0.93 -9.31 20.55
C LEU A 158 -1.69 -9.39 21.86
N ASP A 159 -2.03 -10.62 22.27
CA ASP A 159 -2.56 -10.96 23.61
C ASP A 159 -3.76 -10.12 24.05
N GLN A 160 -4.73 -9.96 23.16
CA GLN A 160 -5.91 -9.17 23.42
C GLN A 160 -6.94 -9.95 24.25
N GLN A 161 -7.66 -9.23 25.09
CA GLN A 161 -8.81 -9.70 25.86
C GLN A 161 -9.96 -8.70 25.70
N LYS A 162 -11.22 -9.17 25.67
CA LYS A 162 -12.41 -8.34 25.46
C LYS A 162 -12.42 -7.08 26.37
N GLN A 163 -12.15 -7.26 27.65
CA GLN A 163 -12.21 -6.19 28.66
C GLN A 163 -11.18 -5.07 28.43
N ASN A 164 -10.06 -5.36 27.76
CA ASN A 164 -8.99 -4.40 27.54
C ASN A 164 -9.28 -3.46 26.35
N ILE A 165 -10.13 -3.90 25.42
CA ILE A 165 -10.41 -3.19 24.15
C ILE A 165 -11.91 -3.03 23.86
N ASN A 166 -12.76 -3.19 24.88
CA ASN A 166 -14.24 -3.11 24.76
C ASN A 166 -14.80 -4.01 23.63
N GLY A 167 -14.15 -5.15 23.38
CA GLY A 167 -14.58 -6.11 22.36
C GLY A 167 -14.24 -5.75 20.92
N ASN A 168 -13.65 -4.59 20.66
CA ASN A 168 -13.31 -4.11 19.32
C ASN A 168 -11.80 -4.11 19.08
N VAL A 169 -11.37 -4.72 17.97
CA VAL A 169 -9.95 -4.75 17.55
C VAL A 169 -9.73 -3.62 16.55
N ASP A 170 -8.97 -2.60 16.97
CA ASP A 170 -8.64 -1.45 16.13
C ASP A 170 -7.35 -1.70 15.35
N PHE A 171 -7.45 -1.85 14.03
CA PHE A 171 -6.28 -1.99 13.17
C PHE A 171 -5.83 -0.65 12.59
N THR A 172 -4.54 -0.35 12.76
CA THR A 172 -3.85 0.71 12.02
C THR A 172 -3.03 0.04 10.93
N PHE A 173 -3.34 0.34 9.68
CA PHE A 173 -2.63 -0.20 8.51
C PHE A 173 -1.55 0.74 8.03
N HIS A 174 -0.41 0.18 7.63
CA HIS A 174 0.75 0.84 7.07
C HIS A 174 1.10 0.24 5.72
N HIS A 175 1.58 1.06 4.78
CA HIS A 175 2.01 0.56 3.48
C HIS A 175 3.24 -0.32 3.62
N ALA A 176 3.22 -1.48 2.98
CA ALA A 176 4.32 -2.44 3.05
C ALA A 176 5.34 -2.28 1.91
N LEU A 177 5.00 -1.53 0.88
CA LEU A 177 5.79 -1.33 -0.34
C LEU A 177 6.48 0.03 -0.38
N SER A 178 7.26 0.25 -1.43
CA SER A 178 7.75 1.54 -1.86
C SER A 178 6.97 1.96 -3.11
N ARG A 179 6.48 3.19 -3.15
CA ARG A 179 5.76 3.74 -4.30
C ARG A 179 6.69 4.61 -5.13
N VAL A 180 6.69 4.43 -6.47
CA VAL A 180 7.53 5.22 -7.38
C VAL A 180 6.67 5.86 -8.46
N GLY A 181 6.79 7.17 -8.60
CA GLY A 181 6.16 7.98 -9.62
C GLY A 181 7.17 8.84 -10.38
N PHE A 182 6.68 9.46 -11.45
CA PHE A 182 7.46 10.36 -12.28
C PHE A 182 6.74 11.69 -12.45
N LYS A 183 7.52 12.76 -12.44
CA LYS A 183 7.10 14.10 -12.83
C LYS A 183 7.92 14.53 -14.03
N VAL A 184 7.37 15.41 -14.84
CA VAL A 184 8.05 15.94 -16.03
C VAL A 184 7.94 17.45 -16.07
N GLU A 185 9.00 18.09 -16.52
CA GLU A 185 9.00 19.50 -16.87
C GLU A 185 9.89 19.72 -18.09
N ALA A 186 9.49 20.63 -18.98
CA ALA A 186 10.31 21.04 -20.10
C ALA A 186 11.25 22.17 -19.65
N VAL A 187 12.54 22.00 -19.90
CA VAL A 187 13.58 23.00 -19.59
C VAL A 187 14.28 23.34 -20.89
N LEU A 188 14.27 24.60 -21.29
CA LEU A 188 15.14 25.09 -22.34
C LEU A 188 16.53 25.33 -21.79
N ASP A 189 17.52 25.05 -22.63
CA ASP A 189 18.92 25.23 -22.31
C ASP A 189 19.18 26.64 -21.77
N GLU A 190 19.75 26.73 -20.58
CA GLU A 190 20.15 27.99 -19.94
C GLU A 190 21.26 28.74 -20.70
N ASP A 191 21.79 28.15 -21.76
CA ASP A 191 22.93 28.69 -22.54
C ASP A 191 22.62 29.96 -23.35
N ASN A 192 21.36 30.40 -23.41
CA ASN A 192 21.05 31.70 -24.03
C ASN A 192 21.28 32.92 -23.10
N GLN A 193 21.74 32.72 -21.89
CA GLN A 193 22.16 33.83 -21.01
C GLN A 193 23.55 34.42 -21.37
N ALA A 194 24.29 33.81 -22.29
CA ALA A 194 25.65 34.27 -22.63
C ALA A 194 25.71 35.58 -23.42
N ASN A 195 24.62 36.14 -23.89
CA ASN A 195 24.62 37.31 -24.75
C ASN A 195 24.12 38.63 -24.12
N GLY A 196 24.06 38.74 -22.78
CA GLY A 196 24.04 40.05 -22.11
C GLY A 196 22.89 41.00 -22.48
N GLU A 197 21.88 40.60 -23.19
CA GLU A 197 20.69 41.42 -23.45
C GLU A 197 19.63 41.11 -22.40
N SER A 198 19.52 42.03 -21.45
CA SER A 198 18.40 42.04 -20.50
C SER A 198 17.15 42.43 -21.28
N ASP A 199 16.37 41.44 -21.62
CA ASP A 199 15.02 41.67 -22.13
C ASP A 199 14.15 42.18 -20.96
N GLU A 200 13.77 43.45 -21.00
CA GLU A 200 13.05 44.14 -19.92
C GLU A 200 11.65 43.54 -19.65
N ASN A 201 11.25 42.55 -20.37
CA ASN A 201 9.90 41.94 -20.23
C ASN A 201 9.88 40.61 -19.46
N ASN A 202 10.99 40.12 -18.97
CA ASN A 202 11.05 38.93 -18.09
C ASN A 202 10.07 37.78 -18.46
N ASN A 203 9.76 37.69 -19.77
CA ASN A 203 8.88 36.67 -20.32
C ASN A 203 9.77 35.55 -20.90
N HIS A 204 10.49 34.87 -20.01
CA HIS A 204 11.15 33.63 -20.35
C HIS A 204 10.04 32.60 -20.63
N ASN A 205 9.58 32.61 -21.87
CA ASN A 205 8.79 31.53 -22.41
C ASN A 205 9.77 30.54 -23.05
N PRO A 206 10.25 29.59 -22.31
CA PRO A 206 11.41 28.79 -22.69
C PRO A 206 11.13 27.86 -23.88
N VAL A 207 9.90 27.55 -24.19
CA VAL A 207 9.48 26.92 -25.45
C VAL A 207 8.50 27.86 -26.07
N ASP A 208 8.80 28.43 -27.22
CA ASP A 208 7.76 29.16 -27.93
C ASP A 208 6.59 28.22 -28.22
N ASN A 209 5.40 28.76 -28.45
CA ASN A 209 4.22 27.94 -28.73
C ASN A 209 4.37 27.02 -29.96
N ALA A 210 5.52 27.02 -30.58
CA ALA A 210 5.86 26.23 -31.74
C ALA A 210 6.59 24.93 -31.40
N THR A 211 7.14 24.78 -30.17
CA THR A 211 7.87 23.56 -29.79
C THR A 211 7.14 22.83 -28.67
N THR A 212 6.90 21.53 -28.88
CA THR A 212 6.25 20.63 -27.92
C THR A 212 7.18 19.47 -27.59
N ILE A 213 7.31 19.15 -26.29
CA ILE A 213 8.01 17.98 -25.80
C ILE A 213 6.97 16.97 -25.31
N SER A 214 6.98 15.76 -25.88
CA SER A 214 6.04 14.70 -25.50
C SER A 214 6.78 13.43 -25.09
N VAL A 215 6.53 12.97 -23.86
CA VAL A 215 7.09 11.72 -23.31
C VAL A 215 6.36 10.53 -23.90
N GLN A 216 7.11 9.52 -24.32
CA GLN A 216 6.59 8.28 -24.88
C GLN A 216 6.75 7.09 -23.93
N GLU A 217 7.88 7.04 -23.22
CA GLU A 217 8.24 5.92 -22.36
C GLU A 217 9.15 6.41 -21.24
N VAL A 218 8.92 5.90 -20.03
CA VAL A 218 9.86 6.00 -18.91
C VAL A 218 10.13 4.62 -18.37
N GLU A 219 11.40 4.24 -18.25
CA GLU A 219 11.82 2.94 -17.74
C GLU A 219 12.74 3.13 -16.53
N LEU A 220 12.37 2.53 -15.42
CA LEU A 220 13.20 2.41 -14.23
C LEU A 220 13.97 1.10 -14.31
N ILE A 221 15.28 1.18 -14.41
CA ILE A 221 16.20 0.04 -14.62
C ILE A 221 16.98 -0.21 -13.34
N GLY A 222 17.02 -1.47 -12.86
CA GLY A 222 17.73 -1.89 -11.67
C GLY A 222 17.45 -3.35 -11.32
N ASN A 223 17.94 -3.79 -10.19
CA ASN A 223 17.71 -5.14 -9.68
C ASN A 223 16.59 -5.12 -8.64
N PHE A 224 15.33 -5.23 -9.06
CA PHE A 224 14.15 -5.16 -8.20
C PHE A 224 13.70 -6.55 -7.76
N ASN A 225 13.30 -6.67 -6.49
CA ASN A 225 12.68 -7.90 -6.00
C ASN A 225 11.29 -8.07 -6.59
N VAL A 226 11.03 -9.22 -7.23
CA VAL A 226 9.73 -9.54 -7.83
C VAL A 226 8.84 -10.30 -6.87
N ASN A 227 9.43 -11.22 -6.09
CA ASN A 227 8.69 -12.07 -5.17
C ASN A 227 9.36 -12.08 -3.80
N ALA A 228 8.60 -11.86 -2.75
CA ALA A 228 9.08 -11.92 -1.38
C ALA A 228 7.96 -12.26 -0.40
N LYS A 229 8.35 -12.70 0.79
CA LYS A 229 7.46 -13.03 1.89
C LYS A 229 7.42 -11.89 2.90
N LEU A 230 6.21 -11.47 3.28
CA LEU A 230 5.98 -10.48 4.33
C LEU A 230 5.52 -11.20 5.60
N ASN A 231 6.25 -11.00 6.70
CA ASN A 231 5.82 -11.41 8.02
C ASN A 231 4.84 -10.37 8.58
N LEU A 232 3.59 -10.78 8.87
CA LEU A 232 2.54 -9.86 9.31
C LEU A 232 2.68 -9.42 10.77
N ASN A 233 3.49 -10.10 11.58
CA ASN A 233 3.74 -9.69 12.96
C ASN A 233 4.78 -8.58 13.05
N THR A 234 5.84 -8.68 12.26
CA THR A 234 6.98 -7.76 12.32
C THR A 234 6.99 -6.76 11.18
N ALA A 235 6.07 -6.89 10.22
CA ALA A 235 6.02 -6.10 8.98
C ALA A 235 7.35 -6.14 8.19
N THR A 236 8.08 -7.26 8.25
CA THR A 236 9.40 -7.40 7.63
C THR A 236 9.36 -8.31 6.41
N TRP A 237 10.11 -7.91 5.40
CA TRP A 237 10.28 -8.66 4.16
C TRP A 237 11.43 -9.67 4.26
N GLY A 238 11.21 -10.86 3.70
CA GLY A 238 12.23 -11.92 3.63
C GLY A 238 12.03 -12.86 2.45
N ASN A 239 12.97 -13.80 2.27
CA ASN A 239 12.89 -14.87 1.27
C ASN A 239 12.58 -14.35 -0.15
N GLN A 240 13.34 -13.38 -0.62
CA GLN A 240 13.27 -12.87 -1.99
C GLN A 240 13.75 -13.96 -2.96
N THR A 241 12.95 -14.31 -3.96
CA THR A 241 13.21 -15.47 -4.81
C THR A 241 13.48 -15.15 -6.27
N SER A 242 13.08 -13.97 -6.74
CA SER A 242 13.26 -13.57 -8.13
C SER A 242 13.45 -12.06 -8.25
N GLN A 243 14.09 -11.64 -9.35
CA GLN A 243 14.38 -10.24 -9.63
C GLN A 243 13.91 -9.84 -11.03
N ALA A 244 13.47 -8.59 -11.18
CA ALA A 244 13.27 -7.92 -12.44
C ALA A 244 14.38 -6.90 -12.68
N THR A 245 14.74 -6.71 -13.94
CA THR A 245 15.78 -5.76 -14.33
C THR A 245 15.24 -4.38 -14.66
N SER A 246 13.93 -4.27 -14.88
CA SER A 246 13.27 -2.98 -15.10
C SER A 246 11.75 -3.04 -14.95
N TYR A 247 11.15 -1.85 -14.76
CA TYR A 247 9.73 -1.58 -14.90
C TYR A 247 9.53 -0.37 -15.80
N LYS A 248 8.46 -0.39 -16.61
CA LYS A 248 8.23 0.56 -17.66
C LYS A 248 6.82 1.14 -17.60
N LEU A 249 6.72 2.45 -17.85
CA LEU A 249 5.49 3.18 -18.13
C LEU A 249 5.53 3.67 -19.59
N GLU A 250 4.42 3.53 -20.28
CA GLU A 250 4.23 4.00 -21.66
C GLU A 250 3.22 5.16 -21.71
N SER A 251 3.10 5.79 -22.86
CA SER A 251 2.22 6.97 -23.01
C SER A 251 0.75 6.72 -22.63
N ALA A 252 0.30 5.44 -22.68
CA ALA A 252 -1.03 5.07 -22.21
C ALA A 252 -1.20 5.19 -20.69
N ASP A 253 -0.10 5.13 -19.94
CA ASP A 253 -0.02 5.15 -18.48
C ASP A 253 0.17 6.59 -17.94
N PHE A 254 0.11 7.60 -18.82
CA PHE A 254 0.35 9.00 -18.47
C PHE A 254 -0.97 9.80 -18.41
N VAL A 255 -1.06 10.72 -17.46
CA VAL A 255 -2.16 11.71 -17.38
C VAL A 255 -2.08 12.65 -18.59
N ASP A 256 -0.89 13.19 -18.83
CA ASP A 256 -0.55 14.03 -19.97
C ASP A 256 0.91 13.75 -20.33
N ALA A 257 1.11 13.28 -21.57
CA ALA A 257 2.43 13.00 -22.11
C ALA A 257 3.18 14.26 -22.52
N VAL A 258 2.53 15.44 -22.59
CA VAL A 258 3.14 16.69 -23.00
C VAL A 258 3.73 17.42 -21.80
N ALA A 259 5.04 17.61 -21.83
CA ALA A 259 5.73 18.36 -20.79
C ALA A 259 5.37 19.86 -20.88
N ASN A 260 4.74 20.35 -19.82
CA ASN A 260 4.35 21.76 -19.73
C ASN A 260 5.57 22.62 -19.37
N ASN A 261 5.55 23.80 -19.94
CA ASN A 261 6.57 24.82 -19.85
C ASN A 261 6.30 25.90 -18.83
N VAL A 262 5.11 25.85 -18.24
CA VAL A 262 4.56 26.94 -17.47
C VAL A 262 5.03 26.83 -16.02
N ASN A 263 5.89 27.79 -15.61
CA ASN A 263 6.14 28.15 -14.22
C ASN A 263 7.08 27.26 -13.39
N ASN A 264 8.06 26.58 -13.94
CA ASN A 264 9.01 25.76 -13.17
C ASN A 264 8.31 24.77 -12.18
N SER A 265 7.13 24.30 -12.54
CA SER A 265 6.37 23.35 -11.74
C SER A 265 6.27 22.01 -12.46
N PRO A 266 7.06 21.01 -12.06
CA PRO A 266 6.99 19.69 -12.64
C PRO A 266 5.58 19.10 -12.52
N GLN A 267 5.01 18.66 -13.63
CA GLN A 267 3.71 18.00 -13.66
C GLN A 267 3.84 16.50 -13.42
N ILE A 268 2.84 15.91 -12.77
CA ILE A 268 2.76 14.47 -12.57
C ILE A 268 2.55 13.80 -13.93
N LEU A 269 3.37 12.81 -14.23
CA LEU A 269 3.30 12.04 -15.45
C LEU A 269 2.38 10.83 -15.30
N ASN A 270 2.47 10.11 -14.20
CA ASN A 270 1.65 8.92 -13.93
C ASN A 270 0.16 9.26 -13.87
N LYS A 271 -0.70 8.41 -14.43
CA LYS A 271 -2.11 8.40 -14.08
C LYS A 271 -2.30 8.15 -12.59
N ASP A 272 -3.46 8.51 -12.07
CA ASP A 272 -3.74 8.48 -10.63
C ASP A 272 -3.45 7.11 -9.98
N ASP A 273 -3.53 6.01 -10.73
CA ASP A 273 -3.48 4.63 -10.23
C ASP A 273 -2.24 3.85 -10.71
N GLU A 274 -1.39 4.45 -11.55
CA GLU A 274 -0.32 3.73 -12.22
C GLU A 274 1.06 4.06 -11.67
N PHE A 275 1.18 3.96 -10.33
CA PHE A 275 2.46 4.02 -9.66
C PHE A 275 3.14 2.64 -9.65
N MET A 276 4.46 2.64 -9.78
CA MET A 276 5.23 1.42 -9.55
C MET A 276 5.25 1.10 -8.06
N MET A 277 4.69 -0.06 -7.69
CA MET A 277 4.75 -0.60 -6.33
C MET A 277 5.90 -1.60 -6.25
N LEU A 278 6.93 -1.28 -5.48
CA LEU A 278 8.14 -2.08 -5.38
C LEU A 278 8.29 -2.70 -3.99
N ILE A 279 8.70 -3.96 -3.96
CA ILE A 279 9.17 -4.57 -2.71
C ILE A 279 10.43 -3.81 -2.27
N PRO A 280 10.53 -3.38 -1.01
CA PRO A 280 11.67 -2.63 -0.51
C PRO A 280 13.01 -3.28 -0.84
N THR A 281 13.99 -2.47 -1.18
CA THR A 281 15.34 -2.94 -1.52
C THR A 281 16.36 -2.36 -0.55
N GLY A 282 17.51 -3.02 -0.41
CA GLY A 282 18.71 -2.33 0.01
C GLY A 282 19.16 -1.32 -1.05
N THR A 283 20.35 -0.75 -0.89
CA THR A 283 20.93 0.12 -1.92
C THR A 283 21.27 -0.70 -3.17
N ILE A 284 20.68 -0.32 -4.30
CA ILE A 284 20.91 -0.92 -5.62
C ILE A 284 21.38 0.12 -6.61
N GLY A 285 22.04 -0.30 -7.71
CA GLY A 285 22.30 0.56 -8.86
C GLY A 285 21.03 0.77 -9.67
N VAL A 286 20.68 2.02 -9.95
CA VAL A 286 19.48 2.40 -10.68
C VAL A 286 19.85 3.27 -11.88
N LYS A 287 19.12 3.10 -12.99
CA LYS A 287 19.12 3.99 -14.14
C LYS A 287 17.70 4.34 -14.49
N ILE A 288 17.51 5.53 -15.06
CA ILE A 288 16.23 5.94 -15.64
C ILE A 288 16.45 6.20 -17.13
N ARG A 289 15.66 5.52 -17.95
CA ARG A 289 15.60 5.74 -19.39
C ARG A 289 14.31 6.49 -19.70
N VAL A 290 14.42 7.55 -20.49
CA VAL A 290 13.27 8.29 -20.98
C VAL A 290 13.33 8.40 -22.49
N LYS A 291 12.21 8.11 -23.13
CA LYS A 291 12.00 8.31 -24.56
C LYS A 291 10.97 9.40 -24.77
N TYR A 292 11.33 10.43 -25.52
CA TYR A 292 10.47 11.57 -25.77
C TYR A 292 10.69 12.16 -27.15
N THR A 293 9.69 12.87 -27.68
CA THR A 293 9.76 13.60 -28.93
C THR A 293 9.73 15.09 -28.68
N VAL A 294 10.53 15.81 -29.46
CA VAL A 294 10.49 17.25 -29.59
C VAL A 294 9.90 17.57 -30.96
N THR A 295 8.75 18.22 -30.99
CA THR A 295 8.09 18.64 -32.22
C THR A 295 8.10 20.15 -32.30
N THR A 296 8.71 20.68 -33.34
CA THR A 296 8.71 22.12 -33.63
C THR A 296 7.89 22.40 -34.88
N VAL A 297 6.90 23.29 -34.73
CA VAL A 297 6.02 23.73 -35.81
C VAL A 297 6.61 25.03 -36.37
N ASP A 298 7.06 24.99 -37.61
CA ASP A 298 7.47 26.19 -38.36
C ASP A 298 6.46 26.44 -39.47
N SER A 299 5.73 27.56 -39.34
CA SER A 299 4.68 27.95 -40.29
C SER A 299 5.20 28.21 -41.71
N SER A 300 6.51 28.40 -41.86
CA SER A 300 7.16 28.56 -43.16
C SER A 300 7.53 27.25 -43.83
N LEU A 301 7.51 26.14 -43.12
CA LEU A 301 7.80 24.80 -43.60
C LEU A 301 6.54 24.01 -43.91
N SER A 302 6.61 23.12 -44.89
CA SER A 302 5.49 22.25 -45.25
C SER A 302 5.27 21.08 -44.30
N SER A 303 6.16 20.87 -43.29
CA SER A 303 6.09 19.81 -42.30
C SER A 303 6.80 20.24 -41.02
N ASN A 304 6.29 19.73 -39.87
CA ASN A 304 6.91 19.91 -38.57
C ASN A 304 8.27 19.22 -38.50
N SER A 305 9.21 19.84 -37.79
CA SER A 305 10.45 19.15 -37.39
C SER A 305 10.16 18.25 -36.20
N VAL A 306 10.54 16.98 -36.26
CA VAL A 306 10.36 16.01 -35.18
C VAL A 306 11.70 15.37 -34.87
N ILE A 307 12.14 15.49 -33.60
CA ILE A 307 13.33 14.85 -33.05
C ILE A 307 12.88 13.82 -32.01
N VAL A 308 13.39 12.59 -32.15
CA VAL A 308 13.14 11.54 -31.14
C VAL A 308 14.40 11.38 -30.30
N ASN A 309 14.25 11.54 -29.01
CA ASN A 309 15.30 11.33 -28.03
C ASN A 309 15.05 10.03 -27.25
N ASP A 310 16.11 9.27 -26.99
CA ASP A 310 16.12 8.05 -26.19
C ASP A 310 17.36 8.10 -25.29
N ILE A 311 17.17 8.58 -24.07
CA ILE A 311 18.26 8.93 -23.16
C ILE A 311 18.17 8.07 -21.91
N THR A 312 19.32 7.48 -21.52
CA THR A 312 19.46 6.71 -20.27
C THR A 312 20.44 7.45 -19.36
N SER A 313 20.06 7.64 -18.10
CA SER A 313 20.92 8.25 -17.09
C SER A 313 22.18 7.41 -16.83
N ALA A 314 23.19 8.01 -16.21
CA ALA A 314 24.23 7.27 -15.52
C ALA A 314 23.60 6.39 -14.43
N GLU A 315 24.29 5.33 -14.05
CA GLU A 315 23.88 4.53 -12.89
C GLU A 315 24.17 5.30 -11.60
N PHE A 316 23.19 5.32 -10.69
CA PHE A 316 23.33 5.92 -9.38
C PHE A 316 22.82 4.98 -8.29
N PRO A 317 23.40 5.00 -7.09
CA PRO A 317 22.93 4.20 -5.96
C PRO A 317 21.62 4.76 -5.43
N PHE A 318 20.63 3.88 -5.22
CA PHE A 318 19.35 4.26 -4.66
C PHE A 318 18.77 3.17 -3.76
N THR A 319 17.99 3.58 -2.74
CA THR A 319 17.34 2.68 -1.79
C THR A 319 15.84 2.95 -1.80
N PHE A 320 15.06 1.91 -2.07
CA PHE A 320 13.60 1.96 -1.99
C PHE A 320 13.17 1.40 -0.63
N ALA A 321 12.81 2.29 0.30
CA ALA A 321 12.42 1.92 1.65
C ALA A 321 10.90 1.69 1.74
N GLN A 322 10.50 0.84 2.68
CA GLN A 322 9.09 0.62 3.03
C GLN A 322 8.44 1.94 3.48
N GLU A 323 7.14 2.10 3.19
CA GLU A 323 6.36 3.30 3.56
C GLU A 323 6.90 4.61 2.97
N LYS A 324 7.63 4.56 1.87
CA LYS A 324 8.15 5.75 1.20
C LYS A 324 7.60 5.89 -0.20
N ALA A 325 7.26 7.14 -0.54
CA ALA A 325 6.88 7.55 -1.89
C ALA A 325 8.02 8.35 -2.53
N TYR A 326 8.41 7.91 -3.72
CA TYR A 326 9.50 8.51 -4.50
C TYR A 326 8.93 9.12 -5.78
N ASN A 327 9.25 10.38 -6.06
CA ASN A 327 8.92 11.00 -7.33
C ASN A 327 10.23 11.45 -8.02
N PHE A 328 10.52 10.85 -9.16
CA PHE A 328 11.61 11.27 -10.02
C PHE A 328 11.13 12.38 -10.93
N VAL A 329 11.85 13.50 -10.97
CA VAL A 329 11.53 14.62 -11.85
C VAL A 329 12.44 14.58 -13.06
N LEU A 330 11.83 14.49 -14.24
CA LEU A 330 12.48 14.48 -15.54
C LEU A 330 12.49 15.91 -16.09
N HIS A 331 13.64 16.54 -16.08
CA HIS A 331 13.84 17.86 -16.69
C HIS A 331 14.29 17.65 -18.14
N LEU A 332 13.37 17.84 -19.07
CA LEU A 332 13.57 17.51 -20.49
C LEU A 332 13.98 18.75 -21.28
N GLY A 333 15.17 18.75 -21.84
CA GLY A 333 15.64 19.73 -22.82
C GLY A 333 15.43 19.27 -24.26
N LEU A 334 15.87 20.06 -25.24
CA LEU A 334 15.77 19.71 -26.66
C LEU A 334 16.60 18.46 -26.99
N THR A 335 17.73 18.28 -26.33
CA THR A 335 18.67 17.15 -26.56
C THR A 335 19.24 16.61 -25.24
N SER A 336 18.76 17.08 -24.07
CA SER A 336 19.31 16.72 -22.77
C SER A 336 18.21 16.36 -21.78
N VAL A 337 18.57 15.57 -20.77
CA VAL A 337 17.71 15.24 -19.63
C VAL A 337 18.49 15.44 -18.36
N LYS A 338 17.94 16.21 -17.42
CA LYS A 338 18.42 16.27 -16.05
C LYS A 338 17.40 15.53 -15.16
N LEU A 339 17.89 14.85 -14.15
CA LEU A 339 17.06 14.11 -13.21
C LEU A 339 17.20 14.66 -11.80
N SER A 340 16.09 14.78 -11.11
CA SER A 340 16.05 14.97 -9.67
C SER A 340 15.05 14.02 -9.05
N ALA A 341 15.12 13.78 -7.75
CA ALA A 341 14.17 12.90 -7.06
C ALA A 341 13.73 13.54 -5.76
N SER A 342 12.47 13.38 -5.39
CA SER A 342 11.94 13.69 -4.08
C SER A 342 11.55 12.41 -3.36
N VAL A 343 11.74 12.41 -2.04
CA VAL A 343 11.37 11.29 -1.15
C VAL A 343 10.48 11.84 -0.07
N ASN A 344 9.34 11.21 0.13
CA ASN A 344 8.40 11.57 1.18
C ASN A 344 7.98 10.34 1.96
N ASP A 345 7.49 10.54 3.16
CA ASP A 345 6.67 9.53 3.80
C ASP A 345 5.43 9.31 2.93
N TRP A 346 4.93 8.07 2.89
CA TRP A 346 3.86 7.69 1.97
C TRP A 346 2.63 8.59 2.09
N ASP A 347 2.35 9.00 3.31
CA ASP A 347 1.18 9.80 3.70
C ASP A 347 1.44 11.31 3.80
N GLU A 348 2.62 11.81 3.43
CA GLU A 348 2.96 13.22 3.48
C GLU A 348 2.83 13.90 2.11
N THR A 349 2.38 15.17 2.14
CA THR A 349 2.44 16.05 0.96
C THR A 349 3.91 16.28 0.56
N PRO A 350 4.28 16.11 -0.72
CA PRO A 350 5.66 16.14 -1.15
C PRO A 350 6.42 17.42 -0.75
N GLY A 351 7.40 17.26 0.13
CA GLY A 351 8.50 18.23 0.27
C GLY A 351 9.67 17.75 -0.61
N ASP A 352 10.09 18.56 -1.57
CA ASP A 352 11.10 18.16 -2.55
C ASP A 352 12.49 18.07 -1.91
N ILE A 353 12.97 16.84 -1.67
CA ILE A 353 14.41 16.60 -1.46
C ILE A 353 15.01 16.36 -2.85
N VAL A 354 15.67 17.35 -3.39
CA VAL A 354 16.30 17.27 -4.71
C VAL A 354 17.59 16.45 -4.61
N VAL A 355 17.60 15.28 -5.23
CA VAL A 355 18.83 14.51 -5.47
C VAL A 355 19.24 14.74 -6.92
N ASN A 356 20.29 15.51 -7.14
CA ASN A 356 20.84 15.71 -8.49
C ASN A 356 21.52 14.44 -8.98
N VAL A 357 21.03 13.88 -10.06
CA VAL A 357 21.59 12.68 -10.70
C VAL A 357 22.49 13.12 -11.87
N PRO A 358 23.79 12.78 -11.87
CA PRO A 358 24.67 13.13 -12.96
C PRO A 358 24.27 12.38 -14.25
N ILE A 359 24.24 13.10 -15.36
CA ILE A 359 24.00 12.56 -16.69
C ILE A 359 25.35 12.37 -17.39
N ASN A 360 25.57 11.20 -17.98
CA ASN A 360 26.67 11.03 -18.92
C ASN A 360 26.27 11.65 -20.27
N ASN A 361 27.00 12.69 -20.70
CA ASN A 361 26.95 13.19 -22.07
C ASN A 361 27.61 12.21 -23.03
#